data_207f04ea105cff4234ae6483a3fedcd4
#
_entry.id   207f04ea105cff4234ae6483a3fedcd4
#
_cell.length_a   1.000
_cell.length_b   1.000
_cell.length_c   1.000
_cell.angle_alpha   90.00
_cell.angle_beta   90.00
_cell.angle_gamma   90.00
#
_symmetry.space_group_name_H-M   'P 1'
#
loop_
_entity.id
_entity.type
_entity.pdbx_description
1 polymer ?
#
loop_
_entity_poly.entity_id
_entity_poly.type
_entity_poly.pdbx_seq_one_letter_code
_entity_poly.pdbx_strand_id
1 'polypeptide(L)'
;MKLRNVLLAAALTLTTPAFADDSKITQGYKSMDSMGCMLLGECTDGVKKVYSMLSISSEYVDPERYTYIAAEFNSMLSALNQVGSKVYLADAKYFPHGHRGVYHTVSNNFFLNKDYMGDPVTLMMVMRHEGWHAAQDCMAGTIDNSLMAIIMPEDEVPMIWRVMVERTYPKSALPWEAEAGWAGRTENMTMNALAACADGNMWEVYPPTPLTRKYLEQNGYIE
;
A
#
# COMPACT_ATOMS: atom_id res chain seq x y z
N MET A 1 -36.11 -55.42 -0.54
CA MET A 1 -35.05 -54.47 -1.01
C MET A 1 -35.59 -53.05 -0.87
N LYS A 2 -35.14 -52.27 0.11
CA LYS A 2 -35.56 -50.87 0.34
C LYS A 2 -34.46 -49.95 -0.19
N LEU A 3 -34.74 -49.21 -1.27
CA LEU A 3 -33.89 -48.13 -1.77
C LEU A 3 -33.95 -46.97 -0.76
N ARG A 4 -32.81 -46.59 -0.24
CA ARG A 4 -32.64 -45.34 0.54
C ARG A 4 -32.22 -44.22 -0.43
N ASN A 5 -33.10 -43.26 -0.60
CA ASN A 5 -32.78 -42.01 -1.29
C ASN A 5 -31.81 -41.20 -0.42
N VAL A 6 -30.58 -40.98 -0.92
CA VAL A 6 -29.64 -40.05 -0.35
C VAL A 6 -29.82 -38.70 -1.05
N LEU A 7 -30.40 -37.76 -0.33
CA LEU A 7 -30.45 -36.35 -0.75
C LEU A 7 -29.08 -35.73 -0.50
N LEU A 8 -28.34 -35.44 -1.58
CA LEU A 8 -27.16 -34.61 -1.53
C LEU A 8 -27.59 -33.14 -1.41
N ALA A 9 -27.45 -32.55 -0.22
CA ALA A 9 -27.58 -31.11 -0.05
C ALA A 9 -26.28 -30.44 -0.52
N ALA A 10 -26.32 -29.75 -1.66
CA ALA A 10 -25.24 -28.89 -2.12
C ALA A 10 -25.23 -27.61 -1.25
N ALA A 11 -24.29 -27.50 -0.35
CA ALA A 11 -24.03 -26.26 0.37
C ALA A 11 -23.36 -25.25 -0.59
N LEU A 12 -24.14 -24.29 -1.06
CA LEU A 12 -23.57 -23.09 -1.69
C LEU A 12 -22.82 -22.28 -0.60
N THR A 13 -21.53 -22.40 -0.56
CA THR A 13 -20.69 -21.47 0.20
C THR A 13 -20.67 -20.15 -0.54
N LEU A 14 -21.47 -19.20 -0.10
CA LEU A 14 -21.32 -17.79 -0.47
C LEU A 14 -19.97 -17.33 0.09
N THR A 15 -18.96 -17.28 -0.78
CA THR A 15 -17.70 -16.60 -0.47
C THR A 15 -18.00 -15.11 -0.42
N THR A 16 -18.18 -14.58 0.78
CA THR A 16 -18.13 -13.12 1.01
C THR A 16 -16.76 -12.65 0.53
N PRO A 17 -16.68 -11.52 -0.22
CA PRO A 17 -15.40 -10.94 -0.53
C PRO A 17 -14.68 -10.62 0.79
N ALA A 18 -13.47 -11.15 0.98
CA ALA A 18 -12.64 -10.81 2.11
C ALA A 18 -12.19 -9.34 1.92
N PHE A 19 -12.95 -8.44 2.50
CA PHE A 19 -12.51 -7.05 2.69
C PHE A 19 -11.64 -7.02 3.93
N ALA A 20 -10.55 -6.26 3.85
CA ALA A 20 -9.60 -5.90 4.90
C ALA A 20 -9.38 -6.99 5.97
N ASP A 21 -8.15 -7.23 6.32
CA ASP A 21 -7.85 -7.96 7.54
C ASP A 21 -8.28 -7.10 8.73
N ASP A 22 -9.50 -7.33 9.24
CA ASP A 22 -10.08 -6.60 10.37
C ASP A 22 -9.31 -6.85 11.69
N SER A 23 -8.32 -7.73 11.67
CA SER A 23 -7.56 -8.11 12.87
C SER A 23 -6.82 -6.93 13.53
N LYS A 24 -6.50 -5.89 12.74
CA LYS A 24 -5.83 -4.68 13.21
C LYS A 24 -6.80 -3.56 13.63
N ILE A 25 -8.10 -3.68 13.32
CA ILE A 25 -9.10 -2.66 13.62
C ILE A 25 -9.74 -2.97 14.97
N THR A 26 -9.58 -2.08 15.95
CA THR A 26 -10.20 -2.25 17.27
C THR A 26 -11.72 -2.06 17.19
N GLN A 27 -12.45 -2.89 17.94
CA GLN A 27 -13.91 -2.78 18.04
C GLN A 27 -14.30 -1.37 18.55
N GLY A 28 -15.19 -0.69 17.82
CA GLY A 28 -15.61 0.68 18.12
C GLY A 28 -14.90 1.77 17.33
N TYR A 29 -13.92 1.43 16.48
CA TYR A 29 -13.37 2.39 15.53
C TYR A 29 -14.45 2.79 14.52
N LYS A 30 -14.63 4.08 14.31
CA LYS A 30 -15.60 4.64 13.36
C LYS A 30 -14.91 5.65 12.47
N SER A 31 -15.25 5.65 11.17
CA SER A 31 -14.80 6.68 10.26
C SER A 31 -15.39 8.04 10.62
N MET A 32 -14.55 9.07 10.57
CA MET A 32 -14.94 10.46 10.84
C MET A 32 -15.20 11.24 9.55
N ASP A 33 -14.72 10.75 8.42
CA ASP A 33 -14.80 11.39 7.11
C ASP A 33 -14.87 10.34 5.99
N SER A 34 -14.97 10.80 4.74
CA SER A 34 -15.08 9.94 3.58
C SER A 34 -13.83 9.09 3.34
N MET A 35 -12.64 9.62 3.63
CA MET A 35 -11.40 8.86 3.51
C MET A 35 -11.35 7.73 4.54
N GLY A 36 -11.62 8.02 5.81
CA GLY A 36 -11.71 6.99 6.86
C GLY A 36 -12.73 5.91 6.52
N CYS A 37 -13.90 6.29 5.99
CA CYS A 37 -14.92 5.35 5.55
C CYS A 37 -14.42 4.38 4.45
N MET A 38 -13.66 4.88 3.48
CA MET A 38 -13.02 4.06 2.44
C MET A 38 -11.92 3.16 3.02
N LEU A 39 -11.03 3.72 3.83
CA LEU A 39 -9.89 2.99 4.41
C LEU A 39 -10.35 1.81 5.28
N LEU A 40 -11.46 1.97 5.98
CA LEU A 40 -12.08 0.93 6.82
C LEU A 40 -12.97 -0.05 6.04
N GLY A 41 -13.15 0.15 4.72
CA GLY A 41 -14.01 -0.68 3.90
C GLY A 41 -15.51 -0.49 4.16
N GLU A 42 -15.92 0.54 4.89
CA GLU A 42 -17.32 0.90 5.13
C GLU A 42 -17.96 1.54 3.89
N CYS A 43 -17.17 2.28 3.09
CA CYS A 43 -17.57 2.88 1.84
C CYS A 43 -16.85 2.19 0.67
N THR A 44 -17.59 1.47 -0.16
CA THR A 44 -17.05 0.69 -1.29
C THR A 44 -17.51 1.16 -2.66
N ASP A 45 -18.49 2.07 -2.73
CA ASP A 45 -19.00 2.61 -4.00
C ASP A 45 -17.92 3.43 -4.71
N GLY A 46 -17.55 3.03 -5.94
CA GLY A 46 -16.45 3.64 -6.69
C GLY A 46 -15.05 3.22 -6.22
N VAL A 47 -14.94 2.16 -5.40
CA VAL A 47 -13.67 1.54 -4.99
C VAL A 47 -13.52 0.20 -5.70
N LYS A 48 -12.51 0.07 -6.57
CA LYS A 48 -12.29 -1.12 -7.40
C LYS A 48 -10.92 -1.72 -7.11
N LYS A 49 -10.87 -3.02 -6.84
CA LYS A 49 -9.59 -3.73 -6.69
C LYS A 49 -8.86 -3.79 -8.03
N VAL A 50 -7.56 -3.55 -7.98
CA VAL A 50 -6.65 -3.59 -9.14
C VAL A 50 -6.01 -4.97 -9.23
N TYR A 51 -6.13 -5.61 -10.39
CA TYR A 51 -5.57 -6.93 -10.65
C TYR A 51 -4.43 -6.91 -11.68
N SER A 52 -4.38 -5.86 -12.50
CA SER A 52 -3.36 -5.66 -13.52
C SER A 52 -3.42 -4.22 -14.04
N MET A 53 -2.49 -3.85 -14.92
CA MET A 53 -2.54 -2.57 -15.62
C MET A 53 -3.89 -2.35 -16.33
N LEU A 54 -4.51 -3.40 -16.88
CA LEU A 54 -5.81 -3.30 -17.54
C LEU A 54 -6.91 -2.78 -16.60
N SER A 55 -6.86 -3.13 -15.29
CA SER A 55 -7.81 -2.60 -14.31
C SER A 55 -7.73 -1.07 -14.17
N ILE A 56 -6.60 -0.48 -14.48
CA ILE A 56 -6.40 0.97 -14.47
C ILE A 56 -6.70 1.56 -15.86
N SER A 57 -6.01 1.08 -16.88
CA SER A 57 -6.04 1.68 -18.23
C SER A 57 -7.45 1.69 -18.84
N SER A 58 -8.28 0.68 -18.55
CA SER A 58 -9.66 0.63 -19.03
C SER A 58 -10.61 1.70 -18.46
N GLU A 59 -10.18 2.42 -17.40
CA GLU A 59 -10.96 3.52 -16.84
C GLU A 59 -10.73 4.86 -17.56
N TYR A 60 -9.81 4.90 -18.53
CA TYR A 60 -9.42 6.11 -19.26
C TYR A 60 -9.62 5.99 -20.76
N VAL A 61 -9.76 7.14 -21.42
CA VAL A 61 -10.09 7.22 -22.87
C VAL A 61 -9.00 6.63 -23.78
N ASP A 62 -7.74 6.72 -23.35
CA ASP A 62 -6.59 6.25 -24.13
C ASP A 62 -5.79 5.19 -23.34
N PRO A 63 -6.22 3.93 -23.33
CA PRO A 63 -5.57 2.86 -22.57
C PRO A 63 -4.18 2.49 -23.11
N GLU A 64 -3.87 2.77 -24.39
CA GLU A 64 -2.59 2.44 -24.98
C GLU A 64 -1.43 3.26 -24.39
N ARG A 65 -1.71 4.43 -23.84
CA ARG A 65 -0.71 5.26 -23.15
C ARG A 65 -0.01 4.55 -21.98
N TYR A 66 -0.60 3.50 -21.44
CA TYR A 66 -0.06 2.76 -20.30
C TYR A 66 0.85 1.60 -20.71
N THR A 67 0.96 1.29 -22.00
CA THR A 67 1.67 0.10 -22.50
C THR A 67 3.14 0.09 -22.05
N TYR A 68 3.82 1.23 -22.08
CA TYR A 68 5.25 1.32 -21.76
C TYR A 68 5.58 1.14 -20.28
N ILE A 69 4.59 1.36 -19.37
CA ILE A 69 4.76 1.14 -17.93
C ILE A 69 4.15 -0.18 -17.46
N ALA A 70 3.43 -0.91 -18.30
CA ALA A 70 2.62 -2.06 -17.89
C ALA A 70 3.44 -3.16 -17.21
N ALA A 71 4.65 -3.42 -17.72
CA ALA A 71 5.54 -4.43 -17.13
C ALA A 71 5.95 -4.06 -15.69
N GLU A 72 6.43 -2.84 -15.47
CA GLU A 72 6.81 -2.35 -14.14
C GLU A 72 5.63 -2.31 -13.20
N PHE A 73 4.49 -1.77 -13.66
CA PHE A 73 3.27 -1.72 -12.85
C PHE A 73 2.83 -3.12 -12.37
N ASN A 74 2.75 -4.09 -13.28
CA ASN A 74 2.33 -5.44 -12.92
C ASN A 74 3.33 -6.14 -12.00
N SER A 75 4.63 -5.89 -12.18
CA SER A 75 5.67 -6.39 -11.27
C SER A 75 5.53 -5.78 -9.88
N MET A 76 5.31 -4.46 -9.79
CA MET A 76 5.06 -3.75 -8.53
C MET A 76 3.79 -4.27 -7.83
N LEU A 77 2.71 -4.45 -8.58
CA LEU A 77 1.46 -5.00 -8.06
C LEU A 77 1.66 -6.43 -7.52
N SER A 78 2.44 -7.25 -8.22
CA SER A 78 2.80 -8.59 -7.74
C SER A 78 3.60 -8.56 -6.45
N ALA A 79 4.61 -7.69 -6.36
CA ALA A 79 5.43 -7.52 -5.17
C ALA A 79 4.59 -7.06 -3.95
N LEU A 80 3.70 -6.08 -4.15
CA LEU A 80 2.76 -5.63 -3.13
C LEU A 80 1.85 -6.77 -2.65
N ASN A 81 1.31 -7.57 -3.56
CA ASN A 81 0.48 -8.72 -3.20
C ASN A 81 1.27 -9.80 -2.43
N GLN A 82 2.55 -10.01 -2.73
CA GLN A 82 3.41 -10.96 -2.01
C GLN A 82 3.61 -10.56 -0.54
N VAL A 83 3.71 -9.27 -0.27
CA VAL A 83 3.79 -8.74 1.10
C VAL A 83 2.42 -8.48 1.74
N GLY A 84 1.32 -8.95 1.15
CA GLY A 84 -0.03 -8.85 1.71
C GLY A 84 -0.79 -7.57 1.40
N SER A 85 -0.16 -6.60 0.71
CA SER A 85 -0.82 -5.34 0.33
C SER A 85 -1.74 -5.52 -0.87
N LYS A 86 -2.93 -4.92 -0.80
CA LYS A 86 -3.91 -4.92 -1.89
C LYS A 86 -4.05 -3.52 -2.45
N VAL A 87 -4.09 -3.41 -3.78
CA VAL A 87 -4.21 -2.13 -4.49
C VAL A 87 -5.63 -1.91 -4.98
N TYR A 88 -6.14 -0.70 -4.78
CA TYR A 88 -7.46 -0.28 -5.21
C TYR A 88 -7.38 1.03 -5.99
N LEU A 89 -8.26 1.18 -6.97
CA LEU A 89 -8.56 2.45 -7.62
C LEU A 89 -9.87 2.99 -7.02
N ALA A 90 -9.86 4.20 -6.50
CA ALA A 90 -11.01 4.78 -5.81
C ALA A 90 -11.36 6.18 -6.34
N ASP A 91 -12.63 6.53 -6.27
CA ASP A 91 -13.14 7.83 -6.69
C ASP A 91 -12.56 8.96 -5.83
N ALA A 92 -12.31 10.12 -6.46
CA ALA A 92 -11.73 11.30 -5.82
C ALA A 92 -12.50 11.82 -4.60
N LYS A 93 -13.80 11.50 -4.51
CA LYS A 93 -14.66 11.89 -3.36
C LYS A 93 -14.15 11.39 -2.00
N TYR A 94 -13.30 10.38 -2.01
CA TYR A 94 -12.72 9.79 -0.80
C TYR A 94 -11.42 10.46 -0.35
N PHE A 95 -10.78 11.21 -1.22
CA PHE A 95 -9.46 11.79 -0.94
C PHE A 95 -9.57 13.27 -0.58
N PRO A 96 -8.77 13.75 0.39
CA PRO A 96 -8.56 15.18 0.54
C PRO A 96 -7.98 15.78 -0.74
N HIS A 97 -8.23 17.09 -0.94
CA HIS A 97 -7.74 17.77 -2.12
C HIS A 97 -6.22 17.62 -2.29
N GLY A 98 -5.78 17.22 -3.49
CA GLY A 98 -4.38 17.06 -3.83
C GLY A 98 -3.78 15.67 -3.50
N HIS A 99 -4.47 14.83 -2.73
CA HIS A 99 -4.00 13.47 -2.43
C HIS A 99 -4.16 12.57 -3.67
N ARG A 100 -3.05 11.95 -4.08
CA ARG A 100 -2.98 11.10 -5.28
C ARG A 100 -3.08 9.62 -4.96
N GLY A 101 -2.68 9.23 -3.78
CA GLY A 101 -2.75 7.89 -3.24
C GLY A 101 -2.70 7.92 -1.73
N VAL A 102 -2.88 6.76 -1.12
CA VAL A 102 -2.68 6.52 0.31
C VAL A 102 -2.42 5.05 0.58
N TYR A 103 -1.40 4.76 1.37
CA TYR A 103 -1.19 3.45 1.98
C TYR A 103 -1.78 3.46 3.39
N HIS A 104 -2.61 2.48 3.71
CA HIS A 104 -3.26 2.35 5.01
C HIS A 104 -2.63 1.18 5.78
N THR A 105 -1.77 1.49 6.74
CA THR A 105 -0.99 0.51 7.52
C THR A 105 -1.85 -0.49 8.29
N VAL A 106 -3.03 -0.07 8.76
CA VAL A 106 -3.93 -0.94 9.55
C VAL A 106 -4.53 -2.06 8.71
N SER A 107 -4.88 -1.80 7.45
CA SER A 107 -5.51 -2.79 6.57
C SER A 107 -4.59 -3.34 5.49
N ASN A 108 -3.35 -2.85 5.40
CA ASN A 108 -2.40 -3.12 4.31
C ASN A 108 -3.01 -2.86 2.91
N ASN A 109 -3.90 -1.91 2.84
CA ASN A 109 -4.54 -1.53 1.59
C ASN A 109 -3.91 -0.26 1.04
N PHE A 110 -3.76 -0.24 -0.27
CA PHE A 110 -3.20 0.85 -1.02
C PHE A 110 -4.27 1.41 -1.98
N PHE A 111 -4.58 2.69 -1.89
CA PHE A 111 -5.64 3.31 -2.67
C PHE A 111 -5.06 4.37 -3.62
N LEU A 112 -5.40 4.26 -4.90
CA LEU A 112 -5.07 5.21 -5.97
C LEU A 112 -6.25 6.13 -6.21
N ASN A 113 -6.04 7.43 -6.19
CA ASN A 113 -7.06 8.41 -6.54
C ASN A 113 -7.26 8.48 -8.05
N LYS A 114 -8.42 8.05 -8.53
CA LYS A 114 -8.75 7.91 -9.94
C LYS A 114 -8.48 9.19 -10.75
N ASP A 115 -8.75 10.38 -10.19
CA ASP A 115 -8.61 11.64 -10.91
C ASP A 115 -7.16 11.94 -11.34
N TYR A 116 -6.17 11.33 -10.69
CA TYR A 116 -4.75 11.54 -11.00
C TYR A 116 -4.10 10.41 -11.81
N MET A 117 -4.73 9.25 -11.88
CA MET A 117 -4.12 8.06 -12.51
C MET A 117 -4.26 8.04 -14.04
N GLY A 118 -4.89 9.06 -14.64
CA GLY A 118 -4.97 9.25 -16.08
C GLY A 118 -3.63 9.57 -16.76
N ASP A 119 -2.61 9.97 -15.99
CA ASP A 119 -1.24 10.14 -16.47
C ASP A 119 -0.35 8.97 -15.99
N PRO A 120 0.21 8.16 -16.95
CA PRO A 120 1.02 7.00 -16.62
C PRO A 120 2.27 7.30 -15.76
N VAL A 121 2.88 8.48 -15.95
CA VAL A 121 4.05 8.89 -15.15
C VAL A 121 3.65 9.15 -13.71
N THR A 122 2.54 9.84 -13.52
CA THR A 122 1.96 10.08 -12.18
C THR A 122 1.56 8.76 -11.52
N LEU A 123 0.93 7.85 -12.25
CA LEU A 123 0.56 6.53 -11.75
C LEU A 123 1.78 5.79 -11.19
N MET A 124 2.86 5.67 -11.97
CA MET A 124 4.06 4.95 -11.52
C MET A 124 4.75 5.66 -10.35
N MET A 125 4.78 6.98 -10.36
CA MET A 125 5.33 7.75 -9.24
C MET A 125 4.55 7.46 -7.94
N VAL A 126 3.22 7.44 -8.00
CA VAL A 126 2.38 7.14 -6.84
C VAL A 126 2.52 5.67 -6.42
N MET A 127 2.54 4.74 -7.37
CA MET A 127 2.77 3.32 -7.08
C MET A 127 4.07 3.07 -6.33
N ARG A 128 5.16 3.72 -6.74
CA ARG A 128 6.45 3.60 -6.06
C ARG A 128 6.45 4.28 -4.69
N HIS A 129 5.84 5.47 -4.57
CA HIS A 129 5.74 6.24 -3.33
C HIS A 129 4.96 5.47 -2.26
N GLU A 130 3.73 5.10 -2.56
CA GLU A 130 2.88 4.38 -1.61
C GLU A 130 3.39 2.94 -1.35
N GLY A 131 3.98 2.30 -2.37
CA GLY A 131 4.65 1.02 -2.22
C GLY A 131 5.86 1.09 -1.29
N TRP A 132 6.54 2.25 -1.23
CA TRP A 132 7.61 2.49 -0.25
C TRP A 132 7.05 2.52 1.18
N HIS A 133 5.88 3.08 1.40
CA HIS A 133 5.21 3.03 2.71
C HIS A 133 4.89 1.58 3.15
N ALA A 134 4.55 0.69 2.22
CA ALA A 134 4.42 -0.74 2.53
C ALA A 134 5.77 -1.36 2.94
N ALA A 135 6.89 -0.95 2.33
CA ALA A 135 8.22 -1.38 2.75
C ALA A 135 8.61 -0.79 4.12
N GLN A 136 8.23 0.45 4.43
CA GLN A 136 8.43 1.08 5.74
C GLN A 136 7.61 0.40 6.84
N ASP A 137 6.41 -0.07 6.53
CA ASP A 137 5.59 -0.90 7.41
C ASP A 137 6.32 -2.23 7.71
N CYS A 138 6.84 -2.90 6.67
CA CYS A 138 7.65 -4.11 6.83
C CYS A 138 8.93 -3.87 7.65
N MET A 139 9.62 -2.73 7.45
CA MET A 139 10.80 -2.35 8.23
C MET A 139 10.47 -2.20 9.72
N ALA A 140 9.26 -1.82 10.08
CA ALA A 140 8.79 -1.70 11.46
C ALA A 140 8.60 -3.05 12.17
N GLY A 141 8.98 -4.16 11.54
CA GLY A 141 8.95 -5.52 12.09
C GLY A 141 8.20 -6.49 11.21
N THR A 142 6.96 -6.25 10.95
CA THR A 142 6.13 -7.00 10.03
C THR A 142 5.04 -6.09 9.46
N ILE A 143 4.57 -6.41 8.27
CA ILE A 143 3.44 -5.72 7.67
C ILE A 143 2.11 -5.98 8.43
N ASP A 144 2.11 -6.87 9.41
CA ASP A 144 0.94 -7.17 10.25
C ASP A 144 0.74 -6.17 11.40
N ASN A 145 1.70 -5.28 11.67
CA ASN A 145 1.51 -4.19 12.63
C ASN A 145 1.04 -2.90 11.92
N SER A 146 0.65 -1.88 12.66
CA SER A 146 0.16 -0.61 12.10
C SER A 146 1.20 0.49 12.16
N LEU A 147 2.47 0.10 12.18
CA LEU A 147 3.58 1.00 12.41
C LEU A 147 4.41 1.13 11.15
N MET A 148 5.13 2.23 11.03
CA MET A 148 6.07 2.50 9.94
C MET A 148 7.42 2.93 10.51
N ALA A 149 8.50 2.49 9.89
CA ALA A 149 9.85 2.87 10.25
C ALA A 149 10.59 3.42 9.03
N ILE A 150 11.58 4.26 9.25
CA ILE A 150 12.46 4.74 8.17
C ILE A 150 13.41 3.61 7.75
N ILE A 151 13.65 3.49 6.45
CA ILE A 151 14.54 2.47 5.88
C ILE A 151 15.95 3.02 5.69
N MET A 152 16.05 4.23 5.16
CA MET A 152 17.32 4.84 4.80
C MET A 152 17.83 5.77 5.90
N PRO A 153 19.16 5.86 6.11
CA PRO A 153 19.73 6.93 6.92
C PRO A 153 19.28 8.30 6.39
N GLU A 154 18.93 9.22 7.29
CA GLU A 154 18.37 10.52 6.90
C GLU A 154 19.33 11.33 6.02
N ASP A 155 20.65 11.21 6.24
CA ASP A 155 21.69 11.89 5.48
C ASP A 155 21.89 11.32 4.06
N GLU A 156 21.45 10.08 3.82
CA GLU A 156 21.46 9.46 2.49
C GLU A 156 20.26 9.91 1.62
N VAL A 157 19.17 10.35 2.24
CA VAL A 157 18.02 10.90 1.51
C VAL A 157 18.40 12.24 0.88
N PRO A 158 18.32 12.40 -0.45
CA PRO A 158 18.75 13.64 -1.10
C PRO A 158 18.02 14.87 -0.53
N MET A 159 18.76 15.94 -0.26
CA MET A 159 18.27 17.18 0.37
C MET A 159 17.00 17.72 -0.32
N ILE A 160 16.92 17.58 -1.64
CA ILE A 160 15.75 18.07 -2.39
C ILE A 160 14.45 17.47 -1.88
N TRP A 161 14.42 16.18 -1.57
CA TRP A 161 13.24 15.49 -1.07
C TRP A 161 12.89 15.95 0.35
N ARG A 162 13.89 16.09 1.22
CA ARG A 162 13.69 16.62 2.58
C ARG A 162 13.06 18.03 2.55
N VAL A 163 13.55 18.92 1.69
CA VAL A 163 13.01 20.29 1.55
C VAL A 163 11.60 20.30 0.91
N MET A 164 11.35 19.42 -0.05
CA MET A 164 10.03 19.38 -0.71
C MET A 164 8.92 18.98 0.24
N VAL A 165 9.15 17.99 1.10
CA VAL A 165 8.12 17.49 2.02
C VAL A 165 7.81 18.45 3.16
N GLU A 166 8.76 19.32 3.56
CA GLU A 166 8.55 20.35 4.60
C GLU A 166 7.37 21.30 4.32
N ARG A 167 7.04 21.49 3.04
CA ARG A 167 5.94 22.39 2.62
C ARG A 167 4.58 21.70 2.59
N THR A 168 4.56 20.38 2.63
CA THR A 168 3.37 19.59 2.35
C THR A 168 2.92 18.78 3.55
N TYR A 169 3.87 18.31 4.36
CA TYR A 169 3.62 17.34 5.42
C TYR A 169 3.90 17.90 6.82
N PRO A 170 3.23 17.39 7.87
CA PRO A 170 3.56 17.73 9.25
C PRO A 170 4.97 17.22 9.61
N LYS A 171 5.64 17.92 10.53
CA LYS A 171 7.02 17.61 10.92
C LYS A 171 7.24 16.15 11.33
N SER A 172 6.25 15.54 11.97
CA SER A 172 6.32 14.13 12.38
C SER A 172 6.38 13.14 11.21
N ALA A 173 5.88 13.51 10.03
CA ALA A 173 5.86 12.65 8.86
C ALA A 173 7.08 12.86 7.93
N LEU A 174 7.86 13.94 8.12
CA LEU A 174 8.91 14.31 7.18
C LEU A 174 9.93 13.20 6.86
N PRO A 175 10.45 12.40 7.82
CA PRO A 175 11.40 11.35 7.50
C PRO A 175 10.84 10.29 6.56
N TRP A 176 9.62 9.82 6.81
CA TRP A 176 8.97 8.80 5.97
C TRP A 176 8.64 9.32 4.58
N GLU A 177 8.08 10.52 4.52
CA GLU A 177 7.65 11.15 3.27
C GLU A 177 8.82 11.57 2.38
N ALA A 178 9.96 11.94 2.96
CA ALA A 178 11.17 12.26 2.21
C ALA A 178 11.70 11.02 1.49
N GLU A 179 11.77 9.87 2.18
CA GLU A 179 12.13 8.60 1.55
C GLU A 179 11.15 8.19 0.45
N ALA A 180 9.84 8.23 0.76
CA ALA A 180 8.79 7.86 -0.18
C ALA A 180 8.79 8.78 -1.42
N GLY A 181 9.03 10.08 -1.24
CA GLY A 181 9.22 11.03 -2.32
C GLY A 181 10.41 10.68 -3.22
N TRP A 182 11.54 10.28 -2.63
CA TRP A 182 12.72 9.81 -3.36
C TRP A 182 12.43 8.50 -4.08
N ALA A 183 11.89 7.50 -3.40
CA ALA A 183 11.53 6.21 -3.96
C ALA A 183 10.52 6.36 -5.13
N GLY A 184 9.55 7.26 -5.02
CA GLY A 184 8.58 7.56 -6.06
C GLY A 184 9.19 8.00 -7.40
N ARG A 185 10.44 8.51 -7.38
CA ARG A 185 11.18 8.97 -8.56
C ARG A 185 12.39 8.10 -8.90
N THR A 186 12.64 7.05 -8.14
CA THR A 186 13.81 6.16 -8.32
C THR A 186 13.34 4.78 -8.74
N GLU A 187 13.71 4.39 -9.96
CA GLU A 187 13.39 3.06 -10.48
C GLU A 187 13.99 1.96 -9.61
N ASN A 188 13.26 0.86 -9.47
CA ASN A 188 13.61 -0.32 -8.69
C ASN A 188 13.80 -0.12 -7.18
N MET A 189 13.86 1.11 -6.64
CA MET A 189 14.08 1.34 -5.22
C MET A 189 12.99 0.67 -4.38
N THR A 190 11.72 0.95 -4.65
CA THR A 190 10.59 0.32 -3.97
C THR A 190 10.51 -1.18 -4.24
N MET A 191 10.77 -1.63 -5.47
CA MET A 191 10.75 -3.06 -5.82
C MET A 191 11.77 -3.86 -5.00
N ASN A 192 12.99 -3.34 -4.84
CA ASN A 192 14.04 -4.00 -4.08
C ASN A 192 13.66 -4.11 -2.59
N ALA A 193 13.07 -3.08 -2.01
CA ALA A 193 12.63 -3.10 -0.62
C ALA A 193 11.46 -4.07 -0.41
N LEU A 194 10.47 -4.09 -1.31
CA LEU A 194 9.37 -5.06 -1.25
C LEU A 194 9.85 -6.50 -1.44
N ALA A 195 10.85 -6.74 -2.31
CA ALA A 195 11.46 -8.07 -2.46
C ALA A 195 12.14 -8.51 -1.16
N ALA A 196 12.95 -7.65 -0.54
CA ALA A 196 13.56 -7.95 0.75
C ALA A 196 12.53 -8.24 1.85
N CYS A 197 11.40 -7.53 1.84
CA CYS A 197 10.28 -7.80 2.73
C CYS A 197 9.67 -9.18 2.49
N ALA A 198 9.36 -9.50 1.23
CA ALA A 198 8.75 -10.78 0.84
C ALA A 198 9.65 -11.98 1.17
N ASP A 199 10.96 -11.80 1.04
CA ASP A 199 11.98 -12.83 1.35
C ASP A 199 12.24 -12.96 2.86
N GLY A 200 11.67 -12.08 3.70
CA GLY A 200 11.86 -12.08 5.14
C GLY A 200 13.26 -11.64 5.59
N ASN A 201 14.02 -10.98 4.73
CA ASN A 201 15.39 -10.53 4.98
C ASN A 201 15.56 -9.01 4.96
N MET A 202 14.47 -8.29 5.22
CA MET A 202 14.43 -6.82 5.18
C MET A 202 15.57 -6.17 5.99
N TRP A 203 15.85 -6.69 7.18
CA TRP A 203 16.89 -6.12 8.06
C TRP A 203 18.32 -6.53 7.69
N GLU A 204 18.47 -7.55 6.87
CA GLU A 204 19.77 -7.95 6.30
C GLU A 204 20.14 -7.08 5.11
N VAL A 205 19.16 -6.81 4.24
CA VAL A 205 19.33 -5.99 3.03
C VAL A 205 19.40 -4.50 3.40
N TYR A 206 18.54 -4.07 4.33
CA TYR A 206 18.47 -2.71 4.86
C TYR A 206 18.69 -2.76 6.39
N PRO A 207 19.92 -2.71 6.88
CA PRO A 207 20.17 -2.73 8.33
C PRO A 207 19.45 -1.57 9.01
N PRO A 208 18.70 -1.83 10.10
CA PRO A 208 17.96 -0.79 10.79
C PRO A 208 18.86 0.40 11.18
N THR A 209 18.43 1.59 10.80
CA THR A 209 19.11 2.84 11.21
C THR A 209 19.12 2.96 12.74
N PRO A 210 19.97 3.80 13.36
CA PRO A 210 19.96 3.97 14.80
C PRO A 210 18.58 4.37 15.38
N LEU A 211 17.82 5.19 14.64
CA LEU A 211 16.45 5.56 15.05
C LEU A 211 15.49 4.39 14.93
N THR A 212 15.54 3.65 13.82
CA THR A 212 14.71 2.46 13.60
C THR A 212 15.07 1.37 14.59
N ARG A 213 16.36 1.12 14.85
CA ARG A 213 16.81 0.13 15.84
C ARG A 213 16.24 0.46 17.22
N LYS A 214 16.39 1.70 17.69
CA LYS A 214 15.82 2.15 18.96
C LYS A 214 14.31 1.92 19.03
N TYR A 215 13.60 2.18 17.92
CA TYR A 215 12.17 1.94 17.82
C TYR A 215 11.85 0.44 17.92
N LEU A 216 12.57 -0.42 17.21
CA LEU A 216 12.36 -1.88 17.21
C LEU A 216 12.64 -2.47 18.61
N GLU A 217 13.70 -2.01 19.30
CA GLU A 217 14.03 -2.39 20.69
C GLU A 217 12.91 -1.99 21.65
N GLN A 218 12.42 -0.74 21.56
CA GLN A 218 11.33 -0.22 22.42
C GLN A 218 10.01 -0.98 22.27
N ASN A 219 9.77 -1.56 21.10
CA ASN A 219 8.57 -2.32 20.79
C ASN A 219 8.77 -3.85 20.87
N GLY A 220 9.95 -4.31 21.27
CA GLY A 220 10.23 -5.73 21.50
C GLY A 220 10.39 -6.58 20.23
N TYR A 221 10.73 -5.96 19.10
CA TYR A 221 11.00 -6.67 17.85
C TYR A 221 12.43 -7.18 17.75
N ILE A 222 13.37 -6.53 18.41
CA ILE A 222 14.77 -6.93 18.55
C ILE A 222 15.23 -6.74 19.99
N GLU A 223 16.34 -7.42 20.41
CA GLU A 223 17.01 -7.30 21.71
C GLU A 223 18.07 -6.18 21.71
#